data_ccfc91b3a5190b046b77165fc229e116
#
_entry.id   ccfc91b3a5190b046b77165fc229e116
#
_cell.length_a   1.000
_cell.length_b   1.000
_cell.length_c   1.000
_cell.angle_alpha   90.00
_cell.angle_beta   90.00
_cell.angle_gamma   90.00
#
_symmetry.space_group_name_H-M   'P 1'
#
loop_
_entity.id
_entity.type
_entity.pdbx_description
1 polymer ?
#
loop_
_entity_poly.entity_id
_entity_poly.type
_entity_poly.pdbx_seq_one_letter_code
_entity_poly.pdbx_strand_id
1 'polypeptide(L)'
;MELKIIGSSSKGNCYLLDNGKEALMIECGVAFKEVQKAVDFDIQRIKACIISHEHGDHSKHVRKCLDAMIPCYMSQGTCNALGLEAQPMVKVMDEGVLYVLSSQFAVQPFKVEHDANEPFGFLIANPECGTVLFATDTYYLQYTFDGLNNIMLECNYRQDILDANVEAGLLPAKLRARTMKSHCSFDTCKGILLANDLSHVHNIVLIHLSDGNANAKEFKDGIQEATQKTVSIATPGMKINFNKSPF
;
A
#
# COMPACT_ATOMS: atom_id res chain seq x y z
N MET A 1 -9.64 6.24 -13.83
CA MET A 1 -9.36 5.75 -12.47
C MET A 1 -8.70 6.85 -11.66
N GLU A 2 -9.14 7.09 -10.44
CA GLU A 2 -8.54 8.04 -9.49
C GLU A 2 -7.99 7.26 -8.28
N LEU A 3 -6.71 7.45 -7.92
CA LEU A 3 -6.18 7.03 -6.64
C LEU A 3 -6.46 8.13 -5.62
N LYS A 4 -7.22 7.82 -4.57
CA LYS A 4 -7.48 8.70 -3.42
C LYS A 4 -6.69 8.21 -2.22
N ILE A 5 -5.88 9.09 -1.64
CA ILE A 5 -5.06 8.79 -0.46
C ILE A 5 -5.78 9.31 0.77
N ILE A 6 -6.23 8.40 1.65
CA ILE A 6 -6.95 8.76 2.88
C ILE A 6 -5.98 8.81 4.05
N GLY A 7 -4.99 7.92 4.07
CA GLY A 7 -3.89 7.89 5.01
C GLY A 7 -2.70 7.13 4.45
N SER A 8 -1.48 7.54 4.81
CA SER A 8 -0.23 6.90 4.37
C SER A 8 0.88 7.15 5.39
N SER A 9 0.82 6.52 6.55
CA SER A 9 1.82 6.61 7.62
C SER A 9 1.56 5.58 8.70
N SER A 10 2.45 5.46 9.68
CA SER A 10 2.26 4.64 10.89
C SER A 10 1.05 5.05 11.78
N LYS A 11 0.35 6.13 11.44
CA LYS A 11 -0.91 6.52 12.10
C LYS A 11 -2.13 5.88 11.45
N GLY A 12 -2.01 5.42 10.21
CA GLY A 12 -3.05 4.71 9.48
C GLY A 12 -2.87 4.82 7.98
N ASN A 13 -3.02 3.69 7.32
CA ASN A 13 -2.92 3.53 5.87
C ASN A 13 -4.30 3.20 5.31
N CYS A 14 -4.70 3.90 4.27
CA CYS A 14 -5.90 3.59 3.50
C CYS A 14 -5.87 4.34 2.17
N TYR A 15 -6.15 3.61 1.10
CA TYR A 15 -6.19 4.13 -0.26
C TYR A 15 -7.44 3.61 -0.97
N LEU A 16 -7.95 4.38 -1.93
CA LEU A 16 -9.05 3.95 -2.80
C LEU A 16 -8.62 4.09 -4.26
N LEU A 17 -8.76 3.01 -5.03
CA LEU A 17 -8.82 3.07 -6.48
C LEU A 17 -10.29 3.21 -6.86
N ASP A 18 -10.72 4.38 -7.30
CA ASP A 18 -12.12 4.76 -7.51
C ASP A 18 -12.33 5.30 -8.93
N ASN A 19 -13.24 4.71 -9.68
CA ASN A 19 -13.61 5.20 -11.02
C ASN A 19 -15.00 5.91 -11.04
N GLY A 20 -15.54 6.20 -9.86
CA GLY A 20 -16.85 6.83 -9.71
C GLY A 20 -18.04 5.85 -9.75
N LYS A 21 -17.83 4.60 -10.19
CA LYS A 21 -18.84 3.53 -10.21
C LYS A 21 -18.50 2.41 -9.23
N GLU A 22 -17.26 1.97 -9.24
CA GLU A 22 -16.72 0.97 -8.34
C GLU A 22 -15.42 1.48 -7.71
N ALA A 23 -15.17 1.10 -6.47
CA ALA A 23 -13.93 1.39 -5.76
C ALA A 23 -13.36 0.12 -5.13
N LEU A 24 -12.03 -0.02 -5.17
CA LEU A 24 -11.28 -0.97 -4.38
C LEU A 24 -10.60 -0.21 -3.23
N MET A 25 -10.86 -0.65 -2.01
CA MET A 25 -10.19 -0.15 -0.82
C MET A 25 -8.93 -0.97 -0.56
N ILE A 26 -7.81 -0.31 -0.33
CA ILE A 26 -6.53 -0.91 0.03
C ILE A 26 -6.19 -0.41 1.41
N GLU A 27 -6.06 -1.32 2.37
CA GLU A 27 -5.89 -1.07 3.80
C GLU A 27 -7.10 -0.39 4.47
N CYS A 28 -7.22 -0.57 5.78
CA CYS A 28 -8.28 0.02 6.60
C CYS A 28 -7.78 0.53 7.97
N GLY A 29 -6.56 1.09 7.98
CA GLY A 29 -5.94 1.63 9.20
C GLY A 29 -6.48 2.99 9.65
N VAL A 30 -7.21 3.71 8.80
CA VAL A 30 -7.79 5.02 9.12
C VAL A 30 -9.23 4.91 9.61
N ALA A 31 -9.73 5.94 10.30
CA ALA A 31 -11.11 5.97 10.76
C ALA A 31 -12.10 5.82 9.59
N PHE A 32 -13.04 4.89 9.68
CA PHE A 32 -13.98 4.54 8.61
C PHE A 32 -14.80 5.74 8.12
N LYS A 33 -15.05 6.72 8.99
CA LYS A 33 -15.72 7.98 8.62
C LYS A 33 -14.96 8.75 7.52
N GLU A 34 -13.64 8.66 7.49
CA GLU A 34 -12.85 9.34 6.44
C GLU A 34 -12.98 8.60 5.11
N VAL A 35 -13.11 7.28 5.14
CA VAL A 35 -13.45 6.47 3.95
C VAL A 35 -14.83 6.85 3.43
N GLN A 36 -15.84 6.96 4.31
CA GLN A 36 -17.20 7.39 3.94
C GLN A 36 -17.20 8.74 3.22
N LYS A 37 -16.46 9.71 3.74
CA LYS A 37 -16.33 11.03 3.09
C LYS A 37 -15.68 10.93 1.71
N ALA A 38 -14.65 10.09 1.56
CA ALA A 38 -13.91 9.95 0.31
C ALA A 38 -14.74 9.34 -0.84
N VAL A 39 -15.82 8.63 -0.50
CA VAL A 39 -16.78 8.09 -1.48
C VAL A 39 -18.12 8.84 -1.47
N ASP A 40 -18.15 10.06 -0.93
CA ASP A 40 -19.35 10.90 -0.82
C ASP A 40 -20.52 10.16 -0.15
N PHE A 41 -20.21 9.32 0.87
CA PHE A 41 -21.11 8.43 1.62
C PHE A 41 -21.77 7.32 0.80
N ASP A 42 -21.41 7.14 -0.46
CA ASP A 42 -21.84 6.00 -1.29
C ASP A 42 -20.92 4.79 -1.05
N ILE A 43 -21.10 4.14 0.10
CA ILE A 43 -20.30 2.98 0.52
C ILE A 43 -20.49 1.79 -0.41
N GLN A 44 -21.62 1.68 -1.11
CA GLN A 44 -21.90 0.56 -2.02
C GLN A 44 -20.97 0.53 -3.23
N ARG A 45 -20.29 1.63 -3.56
CA ARG A 45 -19.23 1.66 -4.56
C ARG A 45 -18.03 0.82 -4.17
N ILE A 46 -17.71 0.67 -2.86
CA ILE A 46 -16.58 -0.12 -2.38
C ILE A 46 -16.92 -1.60 -2.52
N LYS A 47 -16.30 -2.26 -3.49
CA LYS A 47 -16.59 -3.67 -3.82
C LYS A 47 -15.79 -4.65 -2.97
N ALA A 48 -14.63 -4.24 -2.50
CA ALA A 48 -13.77 -5.03 -1.62
C ALA A 48 -12.79 -4.14 -0.85
N CYS A 49 -12.27 -4.67 0.27
CA CYS A 49 -11.11 -4.16 0.97
C CYS A 49 -10.03 -5.23 0.96
N ILE A 50 -8.81 -4.93 0.48
CA ILE A 50 -7.65 -5.81 0.58
C ILE A 50 -6.75 -5.32 1.70
N ILE A 51 -6.25 -6.24 2.53
CA ILE A 51 -5.45 -5.93 3.73
C ILE A 51 -4.15 -6.71 3.65
N SER A 52 -3.04 -5.98 3.72
CA SER A 52 -1.69 -6.55 3.59
C SER A 52 -1.31 -7.42 4.79
N HIS A 53 -1.58 -6.94 6.01
CA HIS A 53 -1.25 -7.63 7.25
C HIS A 53 -2.02 -7.08 8.46
N GLU A 54 -1.85 -7.70 9.64
CA GLU A 54 -2.63 -7.45 10.84
C GLU A 54 -2.27 -6.21 11.64
N HIS A 55 -1.16 -5.51 11.38
CA HIS A 55 -0.78 -4.33 12.17
C HIS A 55 -1.87 -3.26 12.18
N GLY A 56 -1.97 -2.55 13.32
CA GLY A 56 -3.11 -1.66 13.57
C GLY A 56 -3.24 -0.50 12.59
N ASP A 57 -2.15 0.01 12.07
CA ASP A 57 -2.15 1.07 11.05
C ASP A 57 -2.55 0.60 9.65
N HIS A 58 -2.76 -0.73 9.46
CA HIS A 58 -3.28 -1.33 8.24
C HIS A 58 -4.69 -1.91 8.42
N SER A 59 -5.00 -2.48 9.59
CA SER A 59 -6.19 -3.30 9.81
C SER A 59 -7.16 -2.79 10.88
N LYS A 60 -6.83 -1.73 11.63
CA LYS A 60 -7.55 -1.25 12.85
C LYS A 60 -9.06 -1.14 12.70
N HIS A 61 -9.54 -0.78 11.52
CA HIS A 61 -10.97 -0.55 11.28
C HIS A 61 -11.63 -1.64 10.43
N VAL A 62 -11.00 -2.82 10.28
CA VAL A 62 -11.55 -3.94 9.49
C VAL A 62 -12.96 -4.33 9.90
N ARG A 63 -13.26 -4.35 11.23
CA ARG A 63 -14.61 -4.66 11.71
C ARG A 63 -15.65 -3.65 11.23
N LYS A 64 -15.28 -2.38 11.01
CA LYS A 64 -16.18 -1.37 10.45
C LYS A 64 -16.45 -1.58 8.96
N CYS A 65 -15.48 -2.11 8.23
CA CYS A 65 -15.69 -2.54 6.84
C CYS A 65 -16.67 -3.72 6.79
N LEU A 66 -16.49 -4.71 7.66
CA LEU A 66 -17.38 -5.88 7.76
C LEU A 66 -18.81 -5.47 8.21
N ASP A 67 -18.96 -4.59 9.19
CA ASP A 67 -20.25 -4.02 9.61
C ASP A 67 -20.97 -3.30 8.44
N ALA A 68 -20.20 -2.70 7.53
CA ALA A 68 -20.69 -2.04 6.32
C ALA A 68 -20.89 -3.00 5.14
N MET A 69 -20.79 -4.31 5.37
CA MET A 69 -20.93 -5.37 4.35
C MET A 69 -19.90 -5.28 3.22
N ILE A 70 -18.71 -4.71 3.47
CA ILE A 70 -17.61 -4.69 2.52
C ILE A 70 -16.81 -5.99 2.69
N PRO A 71 -16.69 -6.84 1.64
CA PRO A 71 -15.84 -8.03 1.69
C PRO A 71 -14.38 -7.65 1.95
N CYS A 72 -13.74 -8.28 2.94
CA CYS A 72 -12.35 -8.04 3.29
C CYS A 72 -11.49 -9.25 2.90
N TYR A 73 -10.46 -9.01 2.12
CA TYR A 73 -9.56 -10.03 1.58
C TYR A 73 -8.19 -9.90 2.25
N MET A 74 -7.64 -11.01 2.73
CA MET A 74 -6.36 -11.06 3.46
C MET A 74 -5.79 -12.49 3.46
N SER A 75 -4.55 -12.66 3.93
CA SER A 75 -3.96 -13.99 4.15
C SER A 75 -4.62 -14.73 5.32
N GLN A 76 -4.41 -16.05 5.40
CA GLN A 76 -4.89 -16.85 6.54
C GLN A 76 -4.20 -16.39 7.84
N GLY A 77 -2.90 -16.08 7.80
CA GLY A 77 -2.15 -15.59 8.96
C GLY A 77 -2.70 -14.27 9.49
N THR A 78 -2.98 -13.31 8.60
CA THR A 78 -3.63 -12.03 8.95
C THR A 78 -5.03 -12.25 9.53
N CYS A 79 -5.84 -13.12 8.92
CA CYS A 79 -7.18 -13.47 9.39
C CYS A 79 -7.15 -14.03 10.83
N ASN A 80 -6.27 -14.99 11.09
CA ASN A 80 -6.11 -15.61 12.41
C ASN A 80 -5.65 -14.59 13.46
N ALA A 81 -4.66 -13.75 13.12
CA ALA A 81 -4.14 -12.73 14.03
C ALA A 81 -5.20 -11.69 14.43
N LEU A 82 -6.14 -11.40 13.54
CA LEU A 82 -7.25 -10.47 13.79
C LEU A 82 -8.47 -11.14 14.45
N GLY A 83 -8.49 -12.48 14.59
CA GLY A 83 -9.62 -13.26 15.13
C GLY A 83 -10.88 -13.09 14.28
N LEU A 84 -10.76 -13.27 12.97
CA LEU A 84 -11.81 -13.01 11.98
C LEU A 84 -12.30 -14.26 11.25
N GLU A 85 -11.87 -15.44 11.64
CA GLU A 85 -12.11 -16.74 10.94
C GLU A 85 -13.62 -17.04 10.80
N ALA A 86 -14.42 -16.60 11.77
CA ALA A 86 -15.88 -16.81 11.76
C ALA A 86 -16.65 -15.72 11.00
N GLN A 87 -15.97 -14.74 10.40
CA GLN A 87 -16.63 -13.63 9.72
C GLN A 87 -16.97 -13.97 8.26
N PRO A 88 -18.25 -14.02 7.86
CA PRO A 88 -18.65 -14.50 6.53
C PRO A 88 -18.17 -13.59 5.36
N MET A 89 -17.91 -12.32 5.66
CA MET A 89 -17.42 -11.35 4.68
C MET A 89 -15.89 -11.31 4.58
N VAL A 90 -15.16 -12.10 5.37
CA VAL A 90 -13.73 -12.28 5.22
C VAL A 90 -13.47 -13.38 4.17
N LYS A 91 -12.55 -13.10 3.28
CA LYS A 91 -12.10 -14.01 2.21
C LYS A 91 -10.60 -14.19 2.33
N VAL A 92 -10.20 -15.40 2.62
CA VAL A 92 -8.78 -15.76 2.70
C VAL A 92 -8.22 -15.89 1.29
N MET A 93 -7.02 -15.36 1.10
CA MET A 93 -6.28 -15.45 -0.16
C MET A 93 -4.99 -16.24 0.03
N ASP A 94 -4.63 -16.99 -1.01
CA ASP A 94 -3.36 -17.70 -1.12
C ASP A 94 -2.41 -16.97 -2.07
N GLU A 95 -1.11 -17.00 -1.76
CA GLU A 95 -0.06 -16.40 -2.59
C GLU A 95 -0.14 -16.88 -4.04
N GLY A 96 0.01 -15.95 -4.98
CA GLY A 96 0.08 -16.23 -6.41
C GLY A 96 -1.27 -16.57 -7.08
N VAL A 97 -2.36 -16.71 -6.31
CA VAL A 97 -3.68 -17.00 -6.86
C VAL A 97 -4.39 -15.70 -7.27
N LEU A 98 -4.96 -15.69 -8.46
CA LEU A 98 -5.73 -14.53 -8.95
C LEU A 98 -7.18 -14.58 -8.43
N TYR A 99 -7.60 -13.54 -7.74
CA TYR A 99 -8.95 -13.37 -7.20
C TYR A 99 -9.70 -12.28 -7.95
N VAL A 100 -10.88 -12.59 -8.51
CA VAL A 100 -11.78 -11.62 -9.11
C VAL A 100 -12.67 -11.05 -8.01
N LEU A 101 -12.51 -9.77 -7.69
CA LEU A 101 -13.21 -9.10 -6.58
C LEU A 101 -14.52 -8.46 -7.05
N SER A 102 -14.57 -8.00 -8.30
CA SER A 102 -15.75 -7.40 -8.94
C SER A 102 -15.64 -7.53 -10.46
N SER A 103 -16.58 -6.89 -11.19
CA SER A 103 -16.50 -6.82 -12.65
C SER A 103 -15.29 -6.03 -13.17
N GLN A 104 -14.67 -5.19 -12.31
CA GLN A 104 -13.60 -4.27 -12.69
C GLN A 104 -12.26 -4.61 -12.01
N PHE A 105 -12.27 -5.27 -10.86
CA PHE A 105 -11.06 -5.49 -10.08
C PHE A 105 -10.72 -6.97 -9.94
N ALA A 106 -9.46 -7.31 -10.24
CA ALA A 106 -8.84 -8.56 -9.89
C ALA A 106 -7.53 -8.29 -9.13
N VAL A 107 -7.18 -9.17 -8.19
CA VAL A 107 -6.01 -9.03 -7.32
C VAL A 107 -5.27 -10.35 -7.20
N GLN A 108 -3.96 -10.31 -7.29
CA GLN A 108 -3.06 -11.42 -7.04
C GLN A 108 -2.11 -11.05 -5.90
N PRO A 109 -2.19 -11.71 -4.72
CA PRO A 109 -1.28 -11.47 -3.61
C PRO A 109 0.08 -12.12 -3.88
N PHE A 110 1.13 -11.51 -3.33
CA PHE A 110 2.48 -12.07 -3.28
C PHE A 110 3.09 -11.79 -1.91
N LYS A 111 4.03 -12.62 -1.46
CA LYS A 111 4.69 -12.44 -0.17
C LYS A 111 5.60 -11.23 -0.14
N VAL A 112 5.65 -10.58 1.02
CA VAL A 112 6.60 -9.53 1.36
C VAL A 112 7.31 -9.87 2.66
N GLU A 113 8.44 -9.22 2.93
CA GLU A 113 9.29 -9.51 4.08
C GLU A 113 9.07 -8.47 5.20
N HIS A 114 8.23 -8.84 6.16
CA HIS A 114 7.84 -7.97 7.28
C HIS A 114 7.67 -8.77 8.58
N ASP A 115 7.68 -8.10 9.74
CA ASP A 115 7.46 -8.71 11.07
C ASP A 115 5.96 -8.90 11.39
N ALA A 116 5.23 -9.55 10.46
CA ALA A 116 3.83 -9.91 10.56
C ALA A 116 3.62 -11.42 10.30
N ASN A 117 2.42 -11.97 10.58
CA ASN A 117 2.21 -13.42 10.50
C ASN A 117 2.26 -13.96 9.06
N GLU A 118 1.65 -13.28 8.12
CA GLU A 118 1.67 -13.66 6.70
C GLU A 118 1.38 -12.42 5.84
N PRO A 119 2.37 -11.51 5.72
CA PRO A 119 2.18 -10.24 5.04
C PRO A 119 2.18 -10.40 3.52
N PHE A 120 1.27 -9.67 2.84
CA PHE A 120 1.14 -9.64 1.39
C PHE A 120 1.34 -8.26 0.80
N GLY A 121 1.98 -8.21 -0.39
CA GLY A 121 1.80 -7.19 -1.38
C GLY A 121 0.75 -7.63 -2.41
N PHE A 122 0.34 -6.75 -3.31
CA PHE A 122 -0.72 -7.03 -4.27
C PHE A 122 -0.38 -6.53 -5.68
N LEU A 123 -0.60 -7.38 -6.68
CA LEU A 123 -0.81 -6.94 -8.05
C LEU A 123 -2.31 -6.74 -8.27
N ILE A 124 -2.70 -5.54 -8.61
CA ILE A 124 -4.11 -5.15 -8.80
C ILE A 124 -4.33 -4.89 -10.28
N ALA A 125 -5.24 -5.61 -10.89
CA ALA A 125 -5.61 -5.44 -12.29
C ALA A 125 -6.97 -4.75 -12.42
N ASN A 126 -7.04 -3.73 -13.30
CA ASN A 126 -8.28 -3.05 -13.64
C ASN A 126 -8.17 -2.50 -15.08
N PRO A 127 -9.24 -2.53 -15.89
CA PRO A 127 -9.20 -2.07 -17.27
C PRO A 127 -8.76 -0.62 -17.48
N GLU A 128 -9.05 0.27 -16.53
CA GLU A 128 -8.73 1.70 -16.62
C GLU A 128 -7.30 2.02 -16.15
N CYS A 129 -6.86 1.46 -15.03
CA CYS A 129 -5.52 1.74 -14.49
C CYS A 129 -4.46 0.71 -14.89
N GLY A 130 -4.83 -0.36 -15.59
CA GLY A 130 -3.92 -1.43 -15.93
C GLY A 130 -3.49 -2.23 -14.69
N THR A 131 -2.23 -2.62 -14.63
CA THR A 131 -1.63 -3.34 -13.50
C THR A 131 -0.99 -2.36 -12.53
N VAL A 132 -1.44 -2.40 -11.28
CA VAL A 132 -0.88 -1.62 -10.17
C VAL A 132 -0.12 -2.55 -9.24
N LEU A 133 1.15 -2.24 -8.98
CA LEU A 133 1.92 -2.85 -7.90
C LEU A 133 1.63 -2.08 -6.60
N PHE A 134 1.20 -2.78 -5.56
CA PHE A 134 1.11 -2.28 -4.20
C PHE A 134 2.00 -3.10 -3.28
N ALA A 135 3.00 -2.49 -2.66
CA ALA A 135 3.84 -3.11 -1.64
C ALA A 135 4.16 -2.11 -0.54
N THR A 136 3.81 -2.46 0.68
CA THR A 136 4.05 -1.70 1.90
C THR A 136 4.71 -2.60 2.94
N ASP A 137 5.35 -2.01 3.92
CA ASP A 137 5.93 -2.71 5.07
C ASP A 137 6.75 -3.94 4.63
N THR A 138 7.83 -3.67 3.90
CA THR A 138 8.74 -4.72 3.46
C THR A 138 10.17 -4.17 3.37
N TYR A 139 11.13 -4.85 3.98
CA TYR A 139 12.54 -4.47 3.84
C TYR A 139 13.19 -5.03 2.57
N TYR A 140 12.53 -5.96 1.90
CA TYR A 140 13.00 -6.60 0.67
C TYR A 140 11.84 -7.13 -0.17
N LEU A 141 11.98 -7.12 -1.49
CA LEU A 141 11.03 -7.70 -2.44
C LEU A 141 11.77 -8.72 -3.33
N GLN A 142 11.33 -9.97 -3.27
CA GLN A 142 11.98 -11.09 -3.99
C GLN A 142 11.61 -11.16 -5.47
N TYR A 143 10.57 -10.43 -5.87
CA TYR A 143 9.94 -10.53 -7.18
C TYR A 143 10.21 -9.31 -8.04
N THR A 144 10.20 -9.51 -9.36
CA THR A 144 9.98 -8.49 -10.37
C THR A 144 8.66 -8.78 -11.08
N PHE A 145 8.02 -7.76 -11.63
CA PHE A 145 6.70 -7.87 -12.21
C PHE A 145 6.67 -7.24 -13.59
N ASP A 146 6.05 -7.94 -14.55
CA ASP A 146 5.88 -7.44 -15.91
C ASP A 146 4.60 -6.64 -16.09
N GLY A 147 4.60 -5.72 -17.05
CA GLY A 147 3.41 -5.00 -17.50
C GLY A 147 2.83 -4.02 -16.48
N LEU A 148 3.64 -3.49 -15.56
CA LEU A 148 3.22 -2.51 -14.59
C LEU A 148 2.84 -1.18 -15.26
N ASN A 149 1.72 -0.58 -14.84
CA ASN A 149 1.27 0.74 -15.30
C ASN A 149 1.37 1.80 -14.20
N ASN A 150 1.16 1.41 -12.94
CA ASN A 150 1.26 2.29 -11.79
C ASN A 150 1.88 1.53 -10.62
N ILE A 151 2.61 2.23 -9.76
CA ILE A 151 3.30 1.64 -8.60
C ILE A 151 2.97 2.44 -7.35
N MET A 152 2.59 1.74 -6.28
CA MET A 152 2.49 2.23 -4.91
C MET A 152 3.47 1.43 -4.06
N LEU A 153 4.61 2.03 -3.72
CA LEU A 153 5.70 1.34 -3.04
C LEU A 153 6.12 2.09 -1.78
N GLU A 154 6.34 1.36 -0.70
CA GLU A 154 6.90 1.92 0.52
C GLU A 154 8.28 2.55 0.26
N CYS A 155 8.49 3.74 0.85
CA CYS A 155 9.79 4.38 0.96
C CYS A 155 9.88 5.02 2.34
N ASN A 156 10.20 4.22 3.35
CA ASN A 156 9.99 4.58 4.75
C ASN A 156 11.09 5.47 5.31
N TYR A 157 12.37 5.14 5.10
CA TYR A 157 13.48 5.82 5.74
C TYR A 157 14.71 5.93 4.84
N ARG A 158 15.64 6.82 5.22
CA ARG A 158 17.01 6.85 4.70
C ARG A 158 18.01 6.55 5.81
N GLN A 159 19.00 5.72 5.51
CA GLN A 159 19.91 5.15 6.48
C GLN A 159 20.67 6.23 7.28
N ASP A 160 21.18 7.26 6.60
CA ASP A 160 21.92 8.36 7.23
C ASP A 160 21.06 9.19 8.19
N ILE A 161 19.78 9.44 7.84
CA ILE A 161 18.84 10.16 8.73
C ILE A 161 18.52 9.28 9.96
N LEU A 162 18.31 7.98 9.73
CA LEU A 162 18.01 7.02 10.79
C LEU A 162 19.17 6.93 11.78
N ASP A 163 20.42 6.88 11.27
CA ASP A 163 21.65 6.82 12.08
C ASP A 163 21.88 8.12 12.86
N ALA A 164 21.72 9.28 12.21
CA ALA A 164 21.84 10.58 12.86
C ALA A 164 20.81 10.75 14.01
N ASN A 165 19.59 10.25 13.85
CA ASN A 165 18.57 10.29 14.90
C ASN A 165 18.93 9.41 16.10
N VAL A 166 19.61 8.28 15.89
CA VAL A 166 20.13 7.45 16.99
C VAL A 166 21.26 8.16 17.72
N GLU A 167 22.22 8.72 16.98
CA GLU A 167 23.35 9.47 17.55
C GLU A 167 22.89 10.70 18.35
N ALA A 168 21.85 11.37 17.87
CA ALA A 168 21.22 12.50 18.56
C ALA A 168 20.35 12.10 19.77
N GLY A 169 20.16 10.79 20.04
CA GLY A 169 19.29 10.30 21.11
C GLY A 169 17.79 10.47 20.84
N LEU A 170 17.41 10.81 19.63
CA LEU A 170 16.01 10.98 19.22
C LEU A 170 15.32 9.65 18.90
N LEU A 171 16.09 8.62 18.56
CA LEU A 171 15.61 7.29 18.23
C LEU A 171 16.36 6.22 19.02
N PRO A 172 15.67 5.31 19.74
CA PRO A 172 16.32 4.18 20.40
C PRO A 172 16.96 3.22 19.38
N ALA A 173 18.18 2.72 19.67
CA ALA A 173 18.88 1.78 18.79
C ALA A 173 18.06 0.49 18.49
N LYS A 174 17.24 0.02 19.46
CA LYS A 174 16.35 -1.12 19.24
C LYS A 174 15.29 -0.83 18.16
N LEU A 175 14.75 0.40 18.14
CA LEU A 175 13.76 0.79 17.14
C LEU A 175 14.41 0.92 15.76
N ARG A 176 15.63 1.49 15.69
CA ARG A 176 16.43 1.47 14.44
C ARG A 176 16.58 0.06 13.87
N ALA A 177 17.02 -0.89 14.71
CA ALA A 177 17.23 -2.28 14.27
C ALA A 177 15.92 -2.94 13.77
N ARG A 178 14.77 -2.62 14.38
CA ARG A 178 13.47 -3.07 13.93
C ARG A 178 13.12 -2.43 12.58
N THR A 179 13.19 -1.10 12.46
CA THR A 179 12.89 -0.37 11.23
C THR A 179 13.61 -0.96 10.02
N MET A 180 14.92 -1.25 10.17
CA MET A 180 15.74 -1.83 9.08
C MET A 180 15.32 -3.24 8.66
N LYS A 181 14.61 -3.98 9.50
CA LYS A 181 14.14 -5.35 9.22
C LYS A 181 12.66 -5.42 8.85
N SER A 182 11.95 -4.31 8.95
CA SER A 182 10.51 -4.27 8.77
C SER A 182 10.07 -3.35 7.64
N HIS A 183 10.93 -2.39 7.24
CA HIS A 183 10.53 -1.33 6.30
C HIS A 183 11.55 -1.11 5.18
N CYS A 184 11.05 -0.57 4.07
CA CYS A 184 11.82 -0.26 2.87
C CYS A 184 12.64 1.01 3.04
N SER A 185 13.97 0.91 2.92
CA SER A 185 14.83 2.08 2.83
C SER A 185 14.68 2.78 1.47
N PHE A 186 15.12 4.04 1.39
CA PHE A 186 15.20 4.76 0.12
C PHE A 186 16.00 4.00 -0.95
N ASP A 187 17.15 3.43 -0.57
CA ASP A 187 18.01 2.69 -1.50
C ASP A 187 17.36 1.38 -1.94
N THR A 188 16.70 0.67 -1.03
CA THR A 188 15.93 -0.55 -1.36
C THR A 188 14.76 -0.22 -2.28
N CYS A 189 13.98 0.82 -1.98
CA CYS A 189 12.89 1.29 -2.83
C CYS A 189 13.39 1.61 -4.26
N LYS A 190 14.46 2.38 -4.36
CA LYS A 190 15.12 2.68 -5.64
C LYS A 190 15.56 1.41 -6.38
N GLY A 191 16.17 0.46 -5.67
CA GLY A 191 16.61 -0.82 -6.22
C GLY A 191 15.45 -1.66 -6.74
N ILE A 192 14.34 -1.77 -6.00
CA ILE A 192 13.12 -2.47 -6.43
C ILE A 192 12.57 -1.84 -7.71
N LEU A 193 12.46 -0.51 -7.75
CA LEU A 193 11.94 0.19 -8.93
C LEU A 193 12.79 -0.07 -10.16
N LEU A 194 14.11 0.04 -10.05
CA LEU A 194 15.05 -0.15 -11.16
C LEU A 194 15.20 -1.62 -11.62
N ALA A 195 14.82 -2.57 -10.77
CA ALA A 195 14.81 -4.00 -11.14
C ALA A 195 13.60 -4.39 -12.00
N ASN A 196 12.54 -3.56 -12.03
CA ASN A 196 11.34 -3.80 -12.80
C ASN A 196 11.38 -3.08 -14.17
N ASP A 197 10.62 -3.60 -15.14
CA ASP A 197 10.37 -2.88 -16.39
C ASP A 197 9.39 -1.71 -16.13
N LEU A 198 9.91 -0.50 -16.19
CA LEU A 198 9.14 0.71 -16.00
C LEU A 198 8.61 1.32 -17.31
N SER A 199 8.81 0.68 -18.47
CA SER A 199 8.49 1.26 -19.80
C SER A 199 7.04 1.75 -19.88
N HIS A 200 6.08 1.02 -19.31
CA HIS A 200 4.65 1.33 -19.27
C HIS A 200 4.18 1.97 -17.96
N VAL A 201 5.08 2.25 -17.02
CA VAL A 201 4.74 2.89 -15.75
C VAL A 201 4.56 4.39 -15.95
N HIS A 202 3.40 4.92 -15.52
CA HIS A 202 3.06 6.33 -15.57
C HIS A 202 3.22 7.04 -14.23
N ASN A 203 2.80 6.39 -13.14
CA ASN A 203 2.90 6.96 -11.80
C ASN A 203 3.64 6.03 -10.85
N ILE A 204 4.53 6.61 -10.06
CA ILE A 204 5.12 6.01 -8.87
C ILE A 204 4.66 6.83 -7.67
N VAL A 205 3.97 6.19 -6.73
CA VAL A 205 3.53 6.82 -5.49
C VAL A 205 4.30 6.21 -4.34
N LEU A 206 5.14 7.02 -3.71
CA LEU A 206 5.87 6.61 -2.51
C LEU A 206 4.92 6.71 -1.33
N ILE A 207 4.73 5.58 -0.65
CA ILE A 207 3.79 5.42 0.47
C ILE A 207 4.54 5.13 1.78
N HIS A 208 3.84 5.25 2.90
CA HIS A 208 4.29 4.86 4.24
C HIS A 208 5.64 5.49 4.66
N LEU A 209 5.86 6.78 4.35
CA LEU A 209 7.06 7.49 4.77
C LEU A 209 7.07 7.69 6.29
N SER A 210 8.24 7.54 6.91
CA SER A 210 8.45 7.86 8.32
C SER A 210 8.45 9.38 8.55
N ASP A 211 7.70 9.84 9.55
CA ASP A 211 7.66 11.27 9.92
C ASP A 211 9.04 11.83 10.32
N GLY A 212 9.91 11.02 10.90
CA GLY A 212 11.20 11.45 11.45
C GLY A 212 12.44 10.98 10.70
N ASN A 213 12.32 9.91 9.90
CA ASN A 213 13.47 9.26 9.26
C ASN A 213 13.47 9.37 7.73
N ALA A 214 12.60 10.23 7.18
CA ALA A 214 12.47 10.46 5.75
C ALA A 214 12.56 11.95 5.42
N ASN A 215 13.07 12.26 4.22
CA ASN A 215 12.93 13.57 3.60
C ASN A 215 12.11 13.42 2.32
N ALA A 216 10.83 13.76 2.41
CA ALA A 216 9.87 13.55 1.33
C ALA A 216 10.28 14.21 0.00
N LYS A 217 10.87 15.42 0.07
CA LYS A 217 11.34 16.12 -1.13
C LYS A 217 12.51 15.39 -1.78
N GLU A 218 13.53 15.05 -1.00
CA GLU A 218 14.72 14.35 -1.51
C GLU A 218 14.36 12.96 -2.02
N PHE A 219 13.43 12.25 -1.38
CA PHE A 219 12.94 10.94 -1.82
C PHE A 219 12.26 11.04 -3.19
N LYS A 220 11.33 11.99 -3.31
CA LYS A 220 10.66 12.25 -4.59
C LYS A 220 11.67 12.58 -5.68
N ASP A 221 12.53 13.57 -5.45
CA ASP A 221 13.48 14.04 -6.45
C ASP A 221 14.45 12.93 -6.87
N GLY A 222 15.00 12.16 -5.90
CA GLY A 222 15.95 11.09 -6.17
C GLY A 222 15.34 9.88 -6.90
N ILE A 223 14.09 9.51 -6.60
CA ILE A 223 13.39 8.45 -7.33
C ILE A 223 12.99 8.93 -8.73
N GLN A 224 12.54 10.18 -8.86
CA GLN A 224 12.20 10.76 -10.16
C GLN A 224 13.42 10.86 -11.08
N GLU A 225 14.57 11.27 -10.55
CA GLU A 225 15.85 11.30 -11.29
C GLU A 225 16.26 9.89 -11.74
N ALA A 226 16.18 8.91 -10.85
CA ALA A 226 16.62 7.55 -11.14
C ALA A 226 15.72 6.82 -12.15
N THR A 227 14.41 7.05 -12.09
CA THR A 227 13.42 6.31 -12.89
C THR A 227 12.93 7.05 -14.12
N GLN A 228 13.11 8.38 -14.17
CA GLN A 228 12.56 9.27 -15.20
C GLN A 228 11.02 9.17 -15.32
N LYS A 229 10.35 8.85 -14.19
CA LYS A 229 8.88 8.70 -14.09
C LYS A 229 8.28 9.80 -13.23
N THR A 230 6.96 10.00 -13.36
CA THR A 230 6.21 10.88 -12.44
C THR A 230 6.17 10.26 -11.04
N VAL A 231 6.73 10.96 -10.07
CA VAL A 231 6.78 10.51 -8.67
C VAL A 231 5.96 11.43 -7.78
N SER A 232 5.13 10.84 -6.93
CA SER A 232 4.34 11.54 -5.92
C SER A 232 4.60 10.95 -4.54
N ILE A 233 4.54 11.80 -3.49
CA ILE A 233 4.51 11.34 -2.10
C ILE A 233 3.05 11.26 -1.67
N ALA A 234 2.65 10.11 -1.14
CA ALA A 234 1.30 9.90 -0.65
C ALA A 234 1.00 10.81 0.55
N THR A 235 0.07 11.73 0.35
CA THR A 235 -0.36 12.68 1.39
C THR A 235 -1.88 12.58 1.56
N PRO A 236 -2.41 12.52 2.80
CA PRO A 236 -3.85 12.47 3.05
C PRO A 236 -4.62 13.57 2.31
N GLY A 237 -5.72 13.20 1.65
CA GLY A 237 -6.55 14.10 0.83
C GLY A 237 -6.08 14.26 -0.62
N MET A 238 -4.92 13.74 -0.98
CA MET A 238 -4.41 13.77 -2.35
C MET A 238 -5.20 12.85 -3.27
N LYS A 239 -5.40 13.30 -4.51
CA LYS A 239 -6.02 12.55 -5.60
C LYS A 239 -5.07 12.55 -6.80
N ILE A 240 -4.86 11.39 -7.39
CA ILE A 240 -3.95 11.19 -8.53
C ILE A 240 -4.70 10.48 -9.66
N ASN A 241 -4.55 10.99 -10.89
CA ASN A 241 -5.02 10.26 -12.06
C ASN A 241 -4.16 8.98 -12.24
N PHE A 242 -4.82 7.83 -12.14
CA PHE A 242 -4.17 6.52 -12.13
C PHE A 242 -4.52 5.68 -13.37
N ASN A 243 -4.86 6.35 -14.46
CA ASN A 243 -5.12 5.67 -15.73
C ASN A 243 -3.85 4.99 -16.28
N LYS A 244 -4.04 3.88 -17.00
CA LYS A 244 -2.95 3.13 -17.67
C LYS A 244 -2.35 3.84 -18.87
N SER A 245 -2.95 4.96 -19.28
CA SER A 245 -2.42 5.86 -20.30
C SER A 245 -2.65 7.28 -19.82
N PRO A 246 -1.74 8.23 -20.15
CA PRO A 246 -1.85 9.61 -19.70
C PRO A 246 -2.96 10.40 -20.41
N PHE A 247 -3.62 9.80 -21.42
CA PHE A 247 -4.67 10.42 -22.26
C PHE A 247 -5.92 9.55 -22.33
#